data_9886808e4b5a67e5460ec86aef54fe8a
#
_entry.id   9886808e4b5a67e5460ec86aef54fe8a
#
_cell.length_a   1.000
_cell.length_b   1.000
_cell.length_c   1.000
_cell.angle_alpha   90.00
_cell.angle_beta   90.00
_cell.angle_gamma   90.00
#
_symmetry.space_group_name_H-M   'P 1'
#
loop_
_entity.id
_entity.type
_entity.pdbx_description
1 polymer ?
#
loop_
_entity_poly.entity_id
_entity_poly.type
_entity_poly.pdbx_seq_one_letter_code
_entity_poly.pdbx_strand_id
1 'polypeptide(L)'
;MKSAMPFWDAPGGAPPYSTIESTLLRAFEGYPKLVVPPAAAKKEKRIYHLRQYVSPTNMDHIRKVEMFHHGEFGIFAKAGAAGVFYADALIGPRLPSLTYMLSFPDVAALEAGWDKFSADPDWKKLSADPQFKLDPPTVSNVTSIVLRPLACSQV
;
A
#
# COMPACT_ATOMS: atom_id res chain seq x y z
N MET A 1 7.03 28.14 0.47
CA MET A 1 5.89 28.38 -0.45
C MET A 1 6.25 29.03 -1.78
N LYS A 2 7.21 29.99 -1.86
CA LYS A 2 7.57 30.64 -3.15
C LYS A 2 7.94 29.66 -4.28
N SER A 3 8.56 28.52 -3.98
CA SER A 3 8.93 27.49 -4.97
C SER A 3 7.73 26.69 -5.52
N ALA A 4 6.58 26.75 -4.87
CA ALA A 4 5.36 26.03 -5.31
C ALA A 4 4.39 26.94 -6.09
N MET A 5 4.69 28.23 -6.21
CA MET A 5 3.82 29.19 -6.90
C MET A 5 3.50 28.78 -8.36
N PRO A 6 4.49 28.28 -9.15
CA PRO A 6 4.18 27.84 -10.52
C PRO A 6 3.11 26.73 -10.59
N PHE A 7 2.96 25.94 -9.53
CA PHE A 7 1.90 24.93 -9.43
C PHE A 7 0.56 25.56 -9.01
N TRP A 8 0.58 26.49 -8.03
CA TRP A 8 -0.65 27.09 -7.48
C TRP A 8 -1.26 28.14 -8.39
N ASP A 9 -0.42 28.95 -9.07
CA ASP A 9 -0.84 30.04 -9.96
C ASP A 9 -0.84 29.62 -11.44
N ALA A 10 -0.81 28.34 -11.74
CA ALA A 10 -0.84 27.87 -13.13
C ALA A 10 -2.13 28.34 -13.83
N PRO A 11 -2.02 28.92 -15.04
CA PRO A 11 -3.19 29.39 -15.77
C PRO A 11 -4.06 28.23 -16.25
N GLY A 12 -5.38 28.42 -16.32
CA GLY A 12 -6.32 27.39 -16.74
C GLY A 12 -6.06 26.79 -18.12
N GLY A 13 -5.39 27.54 -19.02
CA GLY A 13 -4.96 27.04 -20.33
C GLY A 13 -3.69 26.16 -20.31
N ALA A 14 -2.97 26.09 -19.19
CA ALA A 14 -1.79 25.26 -19.00
C ALA A 14 -1.73 24.72 -17.57
N PRO A 15 -2.71 23.88 -17.17
CA PRO A 15 -2.74 23.33 -15.81
C PRO A 15 -1.56 22.37 -15.59
N PRO A 16 -0.99 22.32 -14.36
CA PRO A 16 0.13 21.44 -14.04
C PRO A 16 -0.31 19.98 -13.85
N TYR A 17 -1.60 19.69 -13.91
CA TYR A 17 -2.21 18.35 -13.80
C TYR A 17 -3.50 18.29 -14.62
N SER A 18 -3.91 17.09 -15.00
CA SER A 18 -5.21 16.84 -15.64
C SER A 18 -6.29 16.53 -14.61
N THR A 19 -5.95 15.81 -13.56
CA THR A 19 -6.87 15.36 -12.52
C THR A 19 -6.17 15.26 -11.19
N ILE A 20 -6.87 15.60 -10.10
CA ILE A 20 -6.45 15.34 -8.73
C ILE A 20 -7.48 14.40 -8.09
N GLU A 21 -7.00 13.30 -7.52
CA GLU A 21 -7.79 12.41 -6.67
C GLU A 21 -7.30 12.51 -5.23
N SER A 22 -8.21 12.65 -4.29
CA SER A 22 -7.89 12.68 -2.86
C SER A 22 -8.60 11.54 -2.15
N THR A 23 -7.89 10.90 -1.22
CA THR A 23 -8.44 9.81 -0.42
C THR A 23 -8.13 10.05 1.05
N LEU A 24 -9.18 9.99 1.89
CA LEU A 24 -9.02 9.96 3.34
C LEU A 24 -8.84 8.51 3.80
N LEU A 25 -7.72 8.23 4.42
CA LEU A 25 -7.36 6.90 4.91
C LEU A 25 -7.38 6.86 6.45
N ARG A 26 -7.89 5.77 7.01
CA ARG A 26 -7.80 5.42 8.43
C ARG A 26 -6.82 4.26 8.60
N ALA A 27 -5.78 4.43 9.40
CA ALA A 27 -4.82 3.38 9.68
C ALA A 27 -5.51 2.12 10.24
N PHE A 28 -5.02 0.95 9.89
CA PHE A 28 -5.47 -0.32 10.48
C PHE A 28 -5.16 -0.35 11.96
N GLU A 29 -6.06 -0.96 12.74
CA GLU A 29 -5.89 -1.09 14.19
C GLU A 29 -4.58 -1.80 14.56
N GLY A 30 -4.25 -2.89 13.86
CA GLY A 30 -3.00 -3.63 14.03
C GLY A 30 -1.74 -2.90 13.51
N TYR A 31 -1.90 -1.76 12.82
CA TYR A 31 -0.81 -0.93 12.29
C TYR A 31 -1.17 0.56 12.39
N PRO A 32 -1.33 1.11 13.62
CA PRO A 32 -2.01 2.39 13.85
C PRO A 32 -1.16 3.63 13.52
N LYS A 33 0.09 3.45 13.13
CA LYS A 33 1.02 4.56 12.87
C LYS A 33 1.79 4.33 11.58
N LEU A 34 2.11 5.42 10.89
CA LEU A 34 3.11 5.40 9.84
C LEU A 34 4.47 5.05 10.45
N VAL A 35 5.16 4.08 9.86
CA VAL A 35 6.49 3.64 10.27
C VAL A 35 7.51 4.13 9.24
N VAL A 36 8.52 4.84 9.69
CA VAL A 36 9.66 5.22 8.86
C VAL A 36 10.58 4.02 8.70
N PRO A 37 10.76 3.46 7.49
CA PRO A 37 11.64 2.30 7.29
C PRO A 37 13.07 2.60 7.70
N PRO A 38 13.85 1.61 8.19
CA PRO A 38 15.25 1.82 8.58
C PRO A 38 16.11 2.44 7.47
N ALA A 39 15.92 2.04 6.22
CA ALA A 39 16.62 2.61 5.06
C ALA A 39 16.29 4.10 4.85
N ALA A 40 15.04 4.51 5.14
CA ALA A 40 14.65 5.93 5.08
C ALA A 40 15.32 6.75 6.19
N ALA A 41 15.33 6.24 7.42
CA ALA A 41 15.98 6.88 8.55
C ALA A 41 17.49 7.11 8.31
N LYS A 42 18.13 6.15 7.63
CA LYS A 42 19.57 6.21 7.26
C LYS A 42 19.83 6.92 5.92
N LYS A 43 18.79 7.38 5.22
CA LYS A 43 18.87 7.95 3.86
C LYS A 43 19.51 7.02 2.82
N GLU A 44 19.36 5.71 3.01
CA GLU A 44 19.82 4.69 2.09
C GLU A 44 18.94 4.61 0.84
N LYS A 45 19.48 4.01 -0.22
CA LYS A 45 18.72 3.73 -1.45
C LYS A 45 17.51 2.84 -1.11
N ARG A 46 16.34 3.21 -1.62
CA ARG A 46 15.09 2.48 -1.42
C ARG A 46 14.08 2.80 -2.50
N ILE A 47 13.09 1.95 -2.60
CA ILE A 47 11.86 2.15 -3.37
C ILE A 47 10.66 1.86 -2.47
N TYR A 48 9.50 2.33 -2.88
CA TYR A 48 8.23 2.00 -2.24
C TYR A 48 7.31 1.30 -3.23
N HIS A 49 6.56 0.34 -2.71
CA HIS A 49 5.50 -0.34 -3.42
C HIS A 49 4.16 0.06 -2.79
N LEU A 50 3.45 0.98 -3.44
CA LEU A 50 2.12 1.42 -3.07
C LEU A 50 1.10 0.52 -3.72
N ARG A 51 0.20 -0.06 -2.93
CA ARG A 51 -0.86 -0.93 -3.43
C ARG A 51 -2.22 -0.49 -2.93
N GLN A 52 -3.20 -0.48 -3.82
CA GLN A 52 -4.60 -0.28 -3.49
C GLN A 52 -5.37 -1.53 -3.92
N TYR A 53 -6.19 -2.04 -3.02
CA TYR A 53 -7.10 -3.16 -3.26
C TYR A 53 -8.54 -2.68 -3.20
N VAL A 54 -9.28 -2.89 -4.28
CA VAL A 54 -10.72 -2.63 -4.34
C VAL A 54 -11.44 -3.95 -4.14
N SER A 55 -12.44 -3.97 -3.27
CA SER A 55 -13.25 -5.16 -3.01
C SER A 55 -14.62 -5.06 -3.69
N PRO A 56 -15.21 -6.21 -4.09
CA PRO A 56 -16.54 -6.23 -4.73
C PRO A 56 -17.65 -5.72 -3.80
N THR A 57 -17.54 -6.03 -2.50
CA THR A 57 -18.52 -5.66 -1.48
C THR A 57 -17.85 -5.16 -0.21
N ASN A 58 -18.60 -4.49 0.66
CA ASN A 58 -18.11 -4.09 1.98
C ASN A 58 -17.71 -5.30 2.85
N MET A 59 -18.43 -6.42 2.73
CA MET A 59 -18.10 -7.62 3.49
C MET A 59 -16.78 -8.25 3.03
N ASP A 60 -16.52 -8.28 1.73
CA ASP A 60 -15.24 -8.76 1.19
C ASP A 60 -14.09 -7.87 1.59
N HIS A 61 -14.33 -6.55 1.64
CA HIS A 61 -13.37 -5.59 2.16
C HIS A 61 -13.03 -5.87 3.64
N ILE A 62 -14.03 -6.05 4.49
CA ILE A 62 -13.82 -6.39 5.92
C ILE A 62 -12.98 -7.67 6.03
N ARG A 63 -13.34 -8.73 5.29
CA ARG A 63 -12.59 -9.99 5.28
C ARG A 63 -11.13 -9.80 4.84
N LYS A 64 -10.90 -8.96 3.81
CA LYS A 64 -9.53 -8.67 3.37
C LYS A 64 -8.73 -7.90 4.42
N VAL A 65 -9.34 -6.96 5.13
CA VAL A 65 -8.70 -6.26 6.25
C VAL A 65 -8.39 -7.22 7.40
N GLU A 66 -9.33 -8.11 7.75
CA GLU A 66 -9.13 -9.16 8.76
C GLU A 66 -7.96 -10.07 8.39
N MET A 67 -7.80 -10.42 7.11
CA MET A 67 -6.68 -11.23 6.63
C MET A 67 -5.32 -10.60 6.96
N PHE A 68 -5.18 -9.28 6.85
CA PHE A 68 -3.98 -8.57 7.29
C PHE A 68 -3.72 -8.76 8.78
N HIS A 69 -4.76 -8.66 9.62
CA HIS A 69 -4.66 -8.82 11.08
C HIS A 69 -4.39 -10.27 11.50
N HIS A 70 -4.78 -11.25 10.68
CA HIS A 70 -4.54 -12.69 10.93
C HIS A 70 -3.15 -13.19 10.49
N GLY A 71 -2.24 -12.28 10.07
CA GLY A 71 -0.84 -12.66 9.86
C GLY A 71 -0.13 -12.01 8.69
N GLU A 72 -0.83 -11.35 7.76
CA GLU A 72 -0.22 -10.83 6.54
C GLU A 72 0.92 -9.82 6.83
N PHE A 73 0.81 -9.01 7.89
CA PHE A 73 1.90 -8.10 8.33
C PHE A 73 3.21 -8.85 8.62
N GLY A 74 3.12 -9.97 9.35
CA GLY A 74 4.28 -10.80 9.70
C GLY A 74 4.87 -11.50 8.48
N ILE A 75 4.03 -11.94 7.55
CA ILE A 75 4.46 -12.58 6.31
C ILE A 75 5.21 -11.59 5.42
N PHE A 76 4.74 -10.34 5.29
CA PHE A 76 5.49 -9.29 4.60
C PHE A 76 6.86 -9.04 5.23
N ALA A 77 6.93 -8.95 6.56
CA ALA A 77 8.20 -8.75 7.25
C ALA A 77 9.19 -9.91 6.99
N LYS A 78 8.74 -11.18 7.05
CA LYS A 78 9.54 -12.37 6.70
C LYS A 78 10.02 -12.34 5.24
N ALA A 79 9.21 -11.81 4.34
CA ALA A 79 9.56 -11.66 2.93
C ALA A 79 10.57 -10.53 2.65
N GLY A 80 10.97 -9.77 3.68
CA GLY A 80 11.93 -8.66 3.57
C GLY A 80 11.28 -7.32 3.19
N ALA A 81 9.96 -7.23 3.24
CA ALA A 81 9.22 -6.00 3.03
C ALA A 81 9.07 -5.22 4.34
N ALA A 82 9.56 -3.99 4.38
CA ALA A 82 9.31 -3.11 5.51
C ALA A 82 7.97 -2.37 5.31
N GLY A 83 6.98 -2.63 6.16
CA GLY A 83 5.70 -1.93 6.14
C GLY A 83 5.89 -0.44 6.49
N VAL A 84 5.22 0.44 5.73
CA VAL A 84 5.20 1.87 5.99
C VAL A 84 3.86 2.29 6.60
N PHE A 85 2.77 1.90 5.97
CA PHE A 85 1.41 2.02 6.50
C PHE A 85 0.48 1.01 5.85
N TYR A 86 -0.64 0.73 6.52
CA TYR A 86 -1.78 -0.03 6.01
C TYR A 86 -3.05 0.69 6.47
N ALA A 87 -3.99 0.93 5.57
CA ALA A 87 -5.14 1.77 5.89
C ALA A 87 -6.39 1.47 5.06
N ASP A 88 -7.56 1.71 5.66
CA ASP A 88 -8.87 1.75 5.02
C ASP A 88 -9.12 3.08 4.33
N ALA A 89 -9.69 3.06 3.15
CA ALA A 89 -10.24 4.25 2.52
C ALA A 89 -11.65 4.55 3.09
N LEU A 90 -11.77 5.71 3.76
CA LEU A 90 -13.05 6.19 4.29
C LEU A 90 -13.80 7.03 3.26
N ILE A 91 -13.06 7.87 2.52
CA ILE A 91 -13.60 8.77 1.49
C ILE A 91 -12.60 8.76 0.34
N GLY A 92 -13.08 8.65 -0.88
CA GLY A 92 -12.23 8.69 -2.07
C GLY A 92 -12.88 7.94 -3.24
N PRO A 93 -12.17 7.87 -4.37
CA PRO A 93 -12.61 7.07 -5.50
C PRO A 93 -12.45 5.56 -5.20
N ARG A 94 -13.26 4.75 -5.87
CA ARG A 94 -13.13 3.27 -5.85
C ARG A 94 -13.26 2.65 -4.46
N LEU A 95 -14.37 2.95 -3.77
CA LEU A 95 -14.74 2.32 -2.50
C LEU A 95 -15.58 1.03 -2.75
N PRO A 96 -15.53 0.04 -1.84
CA PRO A 96 -14.64 -0.04 -0.68
C PRO A 96 -13.23 -0.45 -1.09
N SER A 97 -12.23 0.15 -0.47
CA SER A 97 -10.83 -0.14 -0.78
C SER A 97 -9.91 0.05 0.41
N LEU A 98 -8.77 -0.63 0.37
CA LEU A 98 -7.65 -0.40 1.28
C LEU A 98 -6.41 0.01 0.51
N THR A 99 -5.51 0.70 1.17
CA THR A 99 -4.22 1.12 0.61
C THR A 99 -3.11 0.83 1.60
N TYR A 100 -1.99 0.30 1.11
CA TYR A 100 -0.82 0.08 1.92
C TYR A 100 0.47 0.36 1.15
N MET A 101 1.54 0.61 1.87
CA MET A 101 2.85 0.88 1.30
C MET A 101 3.93 0.05 1.98
N LEU A 102 4.73 -0.62 1.17
CA LEU A 102 5.90 -1.39 1.57
C LEU A 102 7.18 -0.71 1.06
N SER A 103 8.28 -0.87 1.78
CA SER A 103 9.60 -0.41 1.36
C SER A 103 10.53 -1.58 1.09
N PHE A 104 11.33 -1.45 0.02
CA PHE A 104 12.36 -2.39 -0.41
C PHE A 104 13.65 -1.64 -0.80
N PRO A 105 14.82 -2.28 -0.75
CA PRO A 105 16.07 -1.66 -1.22
C PRO A 105 16.04 -1.27 -2.70
N ASP A 106 15.48 -2.15 -3.54
CA ASP A 106 15.38 -1.97 -5.00
C ASP A 106 14.32 -2.89 -5.62
N VAL A 107 14.20 -2.87 -6.94
CA VAL A 107 13.20 -3.67 -7.68
C VAL A 107 13.49 -5.16 -7.57
N ALA A 108 14.75 -5.58 -7.60
CA ALA A 108 15.10 -7.00 -7.47
C ALA A 108 14.70 -7.55 -6.09
N ALA A 109 14.91 -6.76 -5.03
CA ALA A 109 14.46 -7.11 -3.67
C ALA A 109 12.92 -7.14 -3.56
N LEU A 110 12.22 -6.26 -4.28
CA LEU A 110 10.76 -6.27 -4.35
C LEU A 110 10.26 -7.56 -5.01
N GLU A 111 10.81 -7.94 -6.17
CA GLU A 111 10.44 -9.17 -6.88
C GLU A 111 10.71 -10.41 -6.02
N ALA A 112 11.94 -10.54 -5.49
CA ALA A 112 12.30 -11.63 -4.58
C ALA A 112 11.43 -11.66 -3.30
N GLY A 113 11.00 -10.50 -2.80
CA GLY A 113 10.10 -10.38 -1.68
C GLY A 113 8.72 -10.96 -1.98
N TRP A 114 8.16 -10.67 -3.15
CA TRP A 114 6.88 -11.26 -3.57
C TRP A 114 6.96 -12.76 -3.80
N ASP A 115 8.06 -13.26 -4.35
CA ASP A 115 8.30 -14.70 -4.51
C ASP A 115 8.32 -15.40 -3.14
N LYS A 116 9.06 -14.84 -2.17
CA LYS A 116 9.11 -15.35 -0.79
C LYS A 116 7.74 -15.30 -0.11
N PHE A 117 7.01 -14.19 -0.26
CA PHE A 117 5.66 -14.03 0.27
C PHE A 117 4.72 -15.12 -0.26
N SER A 118 4.71 -15.32 -1.58
CA SER A 118 3.85 -16.30 -2.24
C SER A 118 4.20 -17.76 -1.88
N ALA A 119 5.49 -18.01 -1.61
CA ALA A 119 5.99 -19.32 -1.21
C ALA A 119 5.83 -19.63 0.30
N ASP A 120 5.61 -18.59 1.12
CA ASP A 120 5.52 -18.71 2.58
C ASP A 120 4.40 -19.67 3.01
N PRO A 121 4.69 -20.67 3.87
CA PRO A 121 3.67 -21.62 4.32
C PRO A 121 2.54 -20.98 5.13
N ASP A 122 2.83 -19.91 5.89
CA ASP A 122 1.80 -19.19 6.64
C ASP A 122 0.87 -18.44 5.69
N TRP A 123 1.39 -17.89 4.59
CA TRP A 123 0.57 -17.30 3.53
C TRP A 123 -0.34 -18.34 2.88
N LYS A 124 0.22 -19.50 2.51
CA LYS A 124 -0.55 -20.60 1.91
C LYS A 124 -1.66 -21.08 2.82
N LYS A 125 -1.39 -21.19 4.12
CA LYS A 125 -2.37 -21.55 5.14
C LYS A 125 -3.47 -20.49 5.26
N LEU A 126 -3.06 -19.22 5.42
CA LEU A 126 -3.98 -18.07 5.57
C LEU A 126 -4.88 -17.91 4.34
N SER A 127 -4.31 -17.96 3.13
CA SER A 127 -5.06 -17.79 1.88
C SER A 127 -5.95 -18.97 1.53
N ALA A 128 -5.71 -20.15 2.12
CA ALA A 128 -6.54 -21.34 1.94
C ALA A 128 -7.66 -21.45 2.99
N ASP A 129 -7.65 -20.61 4.03
CA ASP A 129 -8.68 -20.60 5.05
C ASP A 129 -10.05 -20.31 4.41
N PRO A 130 -11.09 -21.15 4.68
CA PRO A 130 -12.43 -20.96 4.12
C PRO A 130 -13.05 -19.58 4.39
N GLN A 131 -12.61 -18.91 5.47
CA GLN A 131 -13.05 -17.56 5.80
C GLN A 131 -12.56 -16.53 4.75
N PHE A 132 -11.40 -16.76 4.15
CA PHE A 132 -10.73 -15.82 3.23
C PHE A 132 -10.71 -16.30 1.77
N LYS A 133 -10.78 -17.61 1.56
CA LYS A 133 -10.83 -18.22 0.22
C LYS A 133 -12.25 -18.21 -0.32
N LEU A 134 -12.61 -17.12 -1.01
CA LEU A 134 -13.94 -16.94 -1.59
C LEU A 134 -13.89 -16.98 -3.12
N ASP A 135 -15.03 -17.32 -3.72
CA ASP A 135 -15.30 -17.24 -5.15
C ASP A 135 -16.62 -16.48 -5.36
N PRO A 136 -16.60 -15.29 -5.94
CA PRO A 136 -15.43 -14.54 -6.41
C PRO A 136 -14.49 -14.10 -5.26
N PRO A 137 -13.21 -13.76 -5.56
CA PRO A 137 -12.24 -13.37 -4.54
C PRO A 137 -12.60 -12.04 -3.87
N THR A 138 -12.14 -11.84 -2.62
CA THR A 138 -12.37 -10.63 -1.82
C THR A 138 -11.79 -9.34 -2.40
N VAL A 139 -10.91 -9.45 -3.40
CA VAL A 139 -10.31 -8.33 -4.11
C VAL A 139 -10.63 -8.44 -5.59
N SER A 140 -11.32 -7.43 -6.13
CA SER A 140 -11.71 -7.35 -7.54
C SER A 140 -10.72 -6.60 -8.42
N ASN A 141 -9.96 -5.68 -7.84
CA ASN A 141 -8.96 -4.88 -8.57
C ASN A 141 -7.77 -4.56 -7.67
N VAL A 142 -6.57 -4.62 -8.26
CA VAL A 142 -5.30 -4.27 -7.61
C VAL A 142 -4.60 -3.19 -8.42
N THR A 143 -4.42 -2.03 -7.82
CA THR A 143 -3.48 -1.02 -8.33
C THR A 143 -2.13 -1.21 -7.66
N SER A 144 -1.06 -1.23 -8.44
CA SER A 144 0.31 -1.50 -7.99
C SER A 144 1.26 -0.45 -8.59
N ILE A 145 1.88 0.36 -7.73
CA ILE A 145 2.72 1.49 -8.16
C ILE A 145 4.06 1.41 -7.45
N VAL A 146 5.15 1.42 -8.21
CA VAL A 146 6.51 1.53 -7.67
C VAL A 146 6.91 3.00 -7.65
N LEU A 147 7.32 3.48 -6.48
CA LEU A 147 7.70 4.87 -6.24
C LEU A 147 9.18 4.96 -5.87
N ARG A 148 9.84 6.00 -6.37
CA ARG A 148 11.17 6.40 -5.92
C ARG A 148 11.03 7.65 -5.04
N PRO A 149 11.57 7.67 -3.81
CA PRO A 149 11.50 8.84 -2.96
C PRO A 149 12.31 9.99 -3.55
N LEU A 150 11.78 11.20 -3.41
CA LEU A 150 12.54 12.43 -3.68
C LEU A 150 13.50 12.70 -2.50
N ALA A 151 14.50 13.57 -2.74
CA ALA A 151 15.48 13.94 -1.71
C ALA A 151 14.84 14.56 -0.44
N CYS A 152 13.66 15.18 -0.58
CA CYS A 152 12.88 15.77 0.51
C CYS A 152 11.95 14.77 1.23
N SER A 153 11.87 13.52 0.77
CA SER A 153 10.99 12.51 1.39
C SER A 153 11.41 12.20 2.82
N GLN A 154 10.45 12.16 3.72
CA GLN A 154 10.64 11.81 5.14
C GLN A 154 10.47 10.30 5.40
N VAL A 155 9.98 9.58 4.44
CA VAL A 155 9.83 8.13 4.44
C VAL A 155 10.66 7.50 3.35
#